data_16246ca5d429e6fdda2d562d6532a1b5
#
_entry.id   16246ca5d429e6fdda2d562d6532a1b5
#
_cell.length_a   1.000
_cell.length_b   1.000
_cell.length_c   1.000
_cell.angle_alpha   90.00
_cell.angle_beta   90.00
_cell.angle_gamma   90.00
#
_symmetry.space_group_name_H-M   'P 1'
#
loop_
_entity.id
_entity.type
_entity.pdbx_description
1 polymer ?
#
loop_
_entity_poly.entity_id
_entity_poly.type
_entity_poly.pdbx_seq_one_letter_code
_entity_poly.pdbx_strand_id
1 'polypeptide(L)'
;MDYNKLALELHEKYKGKITTSLRDKEELNRDKLSAYYSPGVGAVSQAIAENPADLPKYTWTNNLVAVISDGSAILGLGNLGPKAAMPVMEGKALLFKHFADVDAVPIVLDIHEPEEIITTVKAIAPSFGAINLEDIAAPKCFEIEERLKAELDIPVFHDDQHGTAVVVLAGLINAAKLTRRNLADCKFVVIGAGAAGTAIIKLLNLYGAKNIVAVDSRGIVGKSRTDLNAEKTALLEYVDASQSGSIEDAITDADVFIGVSRAGLLTPELVQKMAKDPIVFALANPVPEIMPDVAKQAGVAIIGTGRSDFPNQVNNSLAFPGIFRGALDHGVKKITDQHKLAAAEALANLVENPTVDKVVPTAFDEGVVEAIANVIR
;
A
#
# COMPACT_ATOMS: atom_id res chain seq x y z
N MET A 1 21.10 5.76 -15.75
CA MET A 1 21.52 6.42 -14.48
C MET A 1 21.59 5.35 -13.39
N ASP A 2 22.64 5.33 -12.59
CA ASP A 2 22.74 4.40 -11.45
C ASP A 2 22.02 5.01 -10.23
N TYR A 3 20.77 4.62 -10.05
CA TYR A 3 19.94 5.12 -8.95
C TYR A 3 20.41 4.66 -7.58
N ASN A 4 21.11 3.53 -7.46
CA ASN A 4 21.63 3.04 -6.18
C ASN A 4 22.76 3.97 -5.69
N LYS A 5 23.68 4.31 -6.58
CA LYS A 5 24.77 5.25 -6.29
C LYS A 5 24.21 6.64 -5.95
N LEU A 6 23.30 7.15 -6.79
CA LEU A 6 22.65 8.45 -6.55
C LEU A 6 21.91 8.50 -5.21
N ALA A 7 21.22 7.43 -4.82
CA ALA A 7 20.53 7.35 -3.52
C ALA A 7 21.50 7.51 -2.35
N LEU A 8 22.63 6.80 -2.36
CA LEU A 8 23.65 6.92 -1.31
C LEU A 8 24.19 8.35 -1.21
N GLU A 9 24.56 8.96 -2.35
CA GLU A 9 25.08 10.33 -2.41
C GLU A 9 24.07 11.36 -1.87
N LEU A 10 22.79 11.25 -2.22
CA LEU A 10 21.76 12.17 -1.76
C LEU A 10 21.47 12.01 -0.25
N HIS A 11 21.41 10.77 0.26
CA HIS A 11 21.18 10.54 1.69
C HIS A 11 22.34 11.02 2.55
N GLU A 12 23.58 10.82 2.11
CA GLU A 12 24.77 11.33 2.80
C GLU A 12 24.80 12.87 2.79
N LYS A 13 24.52 13.48 1.61
CA LYS A 13 24.52 14.94 1.44
C LYS A 13 23.50 15.64 2.33
N TYR A 14 22.26 15.13 2.34
CA TYR A 14 21.15 15.79 3.05
C TYR A 14 20.90 15.22 4.45
N LYS A 15 21.57 14.15 4.84
CA LYS A 15 21.42 13.45 6.15
C LYS A 15 19.97 13.00 6.42
N GLY A 16 19.32 12.45 5.41
CA GLY A 16 17.92 12.04 5.43
C GLY A 16 17.06 12.81 4.43
N LYS A 17 15.75 12.61 4.47
CA LYS A 17 14.80 13.15 3.48
C LYS A 17 13.84 14.19 4.05
N ILE A 18 13.65 14.20 5.35
CA ILE A 18 12.64 15.02 6.04
C ILE A 18 13.24 15.77 7.23
N THR A 19 12.58 16.83 7.62
CA THR A 19 12.84 17.59 8.85
C THR A 19 11.54 18.17 9.38
N THR A 20 11.56 18.69 10.61
CA THR A 20 10.44 19.44 11.17
C THR A 20 10.58 20.92 10.85
N SER A 21 9.45 21.63 10.76
CA SER A 21 9.43 23.08 10.60
C SER A 21 8.31 23.71 11.44
N LEU A 22 8.50 24.96 11.87
CA LEU A 22 7.48 25.71 12.56
C LEU A 22 6.34 26.07 11.60
N ARG A 23 5.08 25.96 12.06
CA ARG A 23 3.89 26.41 11.30
C ARG A 23 3.80 27.93 11.28
N ASP A 24 4.01 28.57 12.45
CA ASP A 24 4.15 30.03 12.53
C ASP A 24 5.56 30.42 12.06
N LYS A 25 5.62 31.15 10.95
CA LYS A 25 6.88 31.63 10.34
C LYS A 25 7.28 33.02 10.80
N GLU A 26 6.44 33.67 11.61
CA GLU A 26 6.77 34.97 12.17
C GLU A 26 7.80 34.82 13.30
N GLU A 27 8.53 35.94 13.57
CA GLU A 27 9.53 36.00 14.63
C GLU A 27 8.92 35.69 16.01
N LEU A 28 9.59 34.84 16.77
CA LEU A 28 9.21 34.51 18.12
C LEU A 28 9.61 35.66 19.08
N ASN A 29 8.62 36.38 19.55
CA ASN A 29 8.80 37.45 20.56
C ASN A 29 8.30 36.98 21.94
N ARG A 30 8.43 37.85 22.95
CA ARG A 30 8.04 37.57 24.35
C ARG A 30 6.56 37.22 24.48
N ASP A 31 5.69 37.94 23.78
CA ASP A 31 4.23 37.74 23.88
C ASP A 31 3.84 36.40 23.22
N LYS A 32 4.37 36.08 22.04
CA LYS A 32 4.19 34.79 21.40
C LYS A 32 4.75 33.65 22.24
N LEU A 33 5.92 33.82 22.85
CA LEU A 33 6.48 32.79 23.75
C LEU A 33 5.55 32.55 24.94
N SER A 34 4.99 33.60 25.54
CA SER A 34 4.05 33.47 26.64
C SER A 34 2.73 32.83 26.24
N ALA A 35 2.27 33.01 25.00
CA ALA A 35 1.08 32.40 24.45
C ALA A 35 1.31 30.92 24.05
N TYR A 36 2.41 30.63 23.33
CA TYR A 36 2.71 29.28 22.85
C TYR A 36 3.28 28.33 23.90
N TYR A 37 3.82 28.87 24.97
CA TYR A 37 4.40 28.09 26.06
C TYR A 37 3.77 28.51 27.41
N SER A 38 4.56 28.94 28.37
CA SER A 38 4.05 29.29 29.70
C SER A 38 3.80 30.81 29.86
N PRO A 39 2.61 31.24 30.31
CA PRO A 39 1.48 30.47 30.87
C PRO A 39 0.39 30.07 29.89
N GLY A 40 0.34 30.60 28.66
CA GLY A 40 -0.77 30.51 27.73
C GLY A 40 -1.15 29.09 27.33
N VAL A 41 -0.18 28.19 27.12
CA VAL A 41 -0.41 26.80 26.74
C VAL A 41 -1.29 26.04 27.74
N GLY A 42 -1.32 26.44 28.98
CA GLY A 42 -2.17 25.85 30.03
C GLY A 42 -3.66 25.91 29.68
N ALA A 43 -4.12 27.00 29.06
CA ALA A 43 -5.50 27.14 28.62
C ALA A 43 -5.85 26.13 27.49
N VAL A 44 -4.92 25.88 26.56
CA VAL A 44 -5.08 24.90 25.49
C VAL A 44 -5.16 23.49 26.07
N SER A 45 -4.28 23.16 27.03
CA SER A 45 -4.30 21.85 27.69
C SER A 45 -5.61 21.61 28.44
N GLN A 46 -6.16 22.63 29.13
CA GLN A 46 -7.46 22.53 29.79
C GLN A 46 -8.60 22.34 28.81
N ALA A 47 -8.63 23.09 27.70
CA ALA A 47 -9.65 22.94 26.66
C ALA A 47 -9.67 21.53 26.08
N ILE A 48 -8.50 20.95 25.82
CA ILE A 48 -8.40 19.55 25.33
C ILE A 48 -8.82 18.55 26.42
N ALA A 49 -8.48 18.79 27.69
CA ALA A 49 -8.89 17.93 28.80
C ALA A 49 -10.41 17.94 29.02
N GLU A 50 -11.06 19.10 28.85
CA GLU A 50 -12.52 19.25 28.92
C GLU A 50 -13.22 18.63 27.71
N ASN A 51 -12.64 18.75 26.51
CA ASN A 51 -13.16 18.14 25.29
C ASN A 51 -12.02 17.50 24.45
N PRO A 52 -11.71 16.20 24.65
CA PRO A 52 -10.64 15.52 23.92
C PRO A 52 -10.81 15.53 22.39
N ALA A 53 -12.03 15.73 21.87
CA ALA A 53 -12.28 15.85 20.43
C ALA A 53 -11.65 17.12 19.83
N ASP A 54 -11.29 18.12 20.65
CA ASP A 54 -10.60 19.32 20.20
C ASP A 54 -9.07 19.13 20.02
N LEU A 55 -8.51 17.97 20.32
CA LEU A 55 -7.08 17.69 20.13
C LEU A 55 -6.60 18.05 18.71
N PRO A 56 -7.25 17.61 17.62
CA PRO A 56 -6.84 17.99 16.27
C PRO A 56 -6.96 19.48 15.96
N LYS A 57 -7.88 20.17 16.63
CA LYS A 57 -8.07 21.62 16.45
C LYS A 57 -6.89 22.46 16.96
N TYR A 58 -6.24 22.01 18.03
CA TYR A 58 -5.22 22.80 18.73
C TYR A 58 -3.80 22.25 18.54
N THR A 59 -3.63 21.08 17.90
CA THR A 59 -2.33 20.43 17.75
C THR A 59 -2.08 20.00 16.32
N TRP A 60 -0.88 19.55 16.04
CA TRP A 60 -0.49 19.05 14.73
C TRP A 60 -1.07 17.66 14.39
N THR A 61 -1.77 17.02 15.35
CA THR A 61 -2.40 15.72 15.11
C THR A 61 -3.45 15.78 14.00
N ASN A 62 -4.00 16.96 13.70
CA ASN A 62 -4.92 17.16 12.58
C ASN A 62 -4.33 16.78 11.20
N ASN A 63 -3.01 16.75 11.07
CA ASN A 63 -2.32 16.53 9.80
C ASN A 63 -1.11 15.61 9.96
N LEU A 64 -1.05 14.78 11.02
CA LEU A 64 0.14 14.00 11.35
C LEU A 64 -0.14 12.49 11.28
N VAL A 65 0.70 11.77 10.53
CA VAL A 65 0.68 10.31 10.40
C VAL A 65 1.93 9.70 11.03
N ALA A 66 1.79 8.65 11.84
CA ALA A 66 2.92 7.80 12.20
C ALA A 66 3.16 6.76 11.08
N VAL A 67 4.37 6.65 10.57
CA VAL A 67 4.81 5.60 9.65
C VAL A 67 5.59 4.58 10.46
N ILE A 68 4.97 3.44 10.76
CA ILE A 68 5.46 2.46 11.72
C ILE A 68 5.92 1.18 11.02
N SER A 69 7.14 0.75 11.34
CA SER A 69 7.74 -0.48 10.84
C SER A 69 8.55 -1.19 11.93
N ASP A 70 8.62 -2.51 11.87
CA ASP A 70 9.60 -3.30 12.61
C ASP A 70 10.76 -3.82 11.72
N GLY A 71 10.74 -3.46 10.43
CA GLY A 71 11.76 -3.81 9.46
C GLY A 71 11.82 -5.28 9.08
N SER A 72 10.76 -6.03 9.33
CA SER A 72 10.74 -7.49 9.08
C SER A 72 10.43 -7.88 7.63
N ALA A 73 10.02 -6.93 6.76
CA ALA A 73 9.68 -7.21 5.35
C ALA A 73 10.08 -6.07 4.39
N ILE A 74 11.29 -5.56 4.49
CA ILE A 74 11.76 -4.37 3.77
C ILE A 74 11.84 -4.64 2.26
N LEU A 75 11.02 -3.95 1.44
CA LEU A 75 11.11 -3.88 -0.03
C LEU A 75 11.31 -5.25 -0.74
N GLY A 76 10.80 -6.34 -0.20
CA GLY A 76 11.06 -7.68 -0.74
C GLY A 76 12.47 -8.23 -0.46
N LEU A 77 13.32 -7.48 0.23
CA LEU A 77 14.65 -7.94 0.68
C LEU A 77 14.57 -8.81 1.95
N GLY A 78 13.41 -8.86 2.58
CA GLY A 78 13.16 -9.61 3.80
C GLY A 78 13.47 -8.83 5.07
N ASN A 79 13.80 -9.57 6.14
CA ASN A 79 14.09 -8.97 7.45
C ASN A 79 15.53 -8.40 7.49
N LEU A 80 15.64 -7.09 7.37
CA LEU A 80 16.90 -6.36 7.54
C LEU A 80 16.97 -5.61 8.88
N GLY A 81 15.90 -5.66 9.66
CA GLY A 81 15.76 -5.03 10.96
C GLY A 81 15.37 -3.54 10.93
N PRO A 82 15.01 -2.99 12.10
CA PRO A 82 14.39 -1.67 12.18
C PRO A 82 15.29 -0.53 11.69
N LYS A 83 16.58 -0.56 11.99
CA LYS A 83 17.51 0.50 11.56
C LYS A 83 17.59 0.61 10.03
N ALA A 84 17.55 -0.53 9.33
CA ALA A 84 17.58 -0.56 7.88
C ALA A 84 16.23 -0.15 7.24
N ALA A 85 15.14 -0.20 7.98
CA ALA A 85 13.83 0.30 7.54
C ALA A 85 13.76 1.83 7.51
N MET A 86 14.54 2.54 8.32
CA MET A 86 14.45 3.99 8.47
C MET A 86 14.48 4.76 7.14
N PRO A 87 15.40 4.49 6.18
CA PRO A 87 15.38 5.20 4.90
C PRO A 87 14.11 4.98 4.07
N VAL A 88 13.46 3.82 4.20
CA VAL A 88 12.17 3.54 3.52
C VAL A 88 11.05 4.33 4.18
N MET A 89 11.00 4.35 5.51
CA MET A 89 10.00 5.10 6.28
C MET A 89 10.12 6.61 6.05
N GLU A 90 11.35 7.15 5.96
CA GLU A 90 11.56 8.53 5.52
C GLU A 90 11.08 8.76 4.07
N GLY A 91 11.23 7.77 3.20
CA GLY A 91 10.68 7.81 1.85
C GLY A 91 9.16 7.93 1.85
N LYS A 92 8.48 7.13 2.69
CA LYS A 92 7.02 7.25 2.86
C LYS A 92 6.62 8.63 3.39
N ALA A 93 7.31 9.14 4.41
CA ALA A 93 7.05 10.48 4.95
C ALA A 93 7.26 11.58 3.90
N LEU A 94 8.29 11.46 3.06
CA LEU A 94 8.52 12.36 1.93
C LEU A 94 7.33 12.35 0.95
N LEU A 95 6.83 11.15 0.57
CA LEU A 95 5.69 11.02 -0.35
C LEU A 95 4.40 11.60 0.26
N PHE A 96 4.14 11.35 1.55
CA PHE A 96 3.03 11.98 2.28
C PHE A 96 3.09 13.50 2.19
N LYS A 97 4.25 14.08 2.49
CA LYS A 97 4.41 15.54 2.49
C LYS A 97 4.35 16.11 1.09
N HIS A 98 5.06 15.50 0.13
CA HIS A 98 5.18 16.05 -1.22
C HIS A 98 3.86 16.02 -2.00
N PHE A 99 3.13 14.90 -1.94
CA PHE A 99 1.93 14.72 -2.75
C PHE A 99 0.65 15.17 -2.06
N ALA A 100 0.54 14.96 -0.74
CA ALA A 100 -0.70 15.18 -0.01
C ALA A 100 -0.64 16.30 1.04
N ASP A 101 0.52 16.96 1.20
CA ASP A 101 0.80 17.90 2.30
C ASP A 101 0.45 17.34 3.69
N VAL A 102 0.60 16.03 3.87
CA VAL A 102 0.45 15.34 5.14
C VAL A 102 1.80 15.26 5.84
N ASP A 103 1.87 15.71 7.08
CA ASP A 103 3.05 15.56 7.92
C ASP A 103 3.17 14.09 8.35
N ALA A 104 4.36 13.50 8.31
CA ALA A 104 4.55 12.11 8.68
C ALA A 104 5.85 11.91 9.46
N VAL A 105 5.80 11.08 10.50
CA VAL A 105 6.95 10.75 11.36
C VAL A 105 7.28 9.28 11.23
N PRO A 106 8.49 8.93 10.74
CA PRO A 106 9.00 7.58 10.76
C PRO A 106 9.24 7.08 12.19
N ILE A 107 8.71 5.90 12.50
CA ILE A 107 8.91 5.23 13.79
C ILE A 107 9.29 3.78 13.51
N VAL A 108 10.56 3.43 13.74
CA VAL A 108 11.04 2.06 13.62
C VAL A 108 11.14 1.41 15.00
N LEU A 109 10.54 0.23 15.13
CA LEU A 109 10.42 -0.49 16.39
C LEU A 109 11.39 -1.66 16.43
N ASP A 110 12.22 -1.73 17.47
CA ASP A 110 13.12 -2.87 17.72
C ASP A 110 12.42 -3.94 18.57
N ILE A 111 11.20 -4.31 18.13
CA ILE A 111 10.34 -5.35 18.69
C ILE A 111 9.62 -6.04 17.53
N HIS A 112 9.32 -7.35 17.69
CA HIS A 112 8.80 -8.16 16.59
C HIS A 112 7.52 -8.94 16.91
N GLU A 113 7.22 -9.09 18.21
CA GLU A 113 6.01 -9.80 18.63
C GLU A 113 4.77 -8.92 18.45
N PRO A 114 3.67 -9.46 17.89
CA PRO A 114 2.46 -8.69 17.62
C PRO A 114 1.92 -7.92 18.83
N GLU A 115 1.88 -8.55 20.00
CA GLU A 115 1.37 -7.92 21.21
C GLU A 115 2.20 -6.72 21.67
N GLU A 116 3.53 -6.81 21.55
CA GLU A 116 4.43 -5.71 21.90
C GLU A 116 4.28 -4.53 20.93
N ILE A 117 4.16 -4.83 19.62
CA ILE A 117 3.93 -3.81 18.58
C ILE A 117 2.58 -3.11 18.84
N ILE A 118 1.49 -3.88 19.03
CA ILE A 118 0.16 -3.34 19.28
C ILE A 118 0.16 -2.44 20.53
N THR A 119 0.73 -2.93 21.62
CA THR A 119 0.81 -2.17 22.88
C THR A 119 1.58 -0.86 22.69
N THR A 120 2.72 -0.91 21.99
CA THR A 120 3.56 0.26 21.72
C THR A 120 2.82 1.27 20.85
N VAL A 121 2.19 0.81 19.75
CA VAL A 121 1.45 1.69 18.84
C VAL A 121 0.27 2.35 19.56
N LYS A 122 -0.46 1.62 20.39
CA LYS A 122 -1.54 2.18 21.21
C LYS A 122 -1.04 3.26 22.19
N ALA A 123 0.12 3.04 22.79
CA ALA A 123 0.70 3.99 23.75
C ALA A 123 1.08 5.32 23.09
N ILE A 124 1.53 5.32 21.84
CA ILE A 124 1.92 6.54 21.10
C ILE A 124 0.79 7.15 20.26
N ALA A 125 -0.29 6.41 20.01
CA ALA A 125 -1.40 6.82 19.14
C ALA A 125 -2.00 8.20 19.49
N PRO A 126 -2.08 8.65 20.76
CA PRO A 126 -2.59 9.99 21.07
C PRO A 126 -1.80 11.15 20.45
N SER A 127 -0.60 10.91 19.96
CA SER A 127 0.24 11.93 19.31
C SER A 127 -0.05 12.11 17.83
N PHE A 128 -0.92 11.29 17.23
CA PHE A 128 -1.12 11.18 15.78
C PHE A 128 -2.59 11.28 15.39
N GLY A 129 -2.84 11.73 14.16
CA GLY A 129 -4.16 11.69 13.53
C GLY A 129 -4.45 10.38 12.77
N ALA A 130 -3.40 9.65 12.39
CA ALA A 130 -3.52 8.35 11.71
C ALA A 130 -2.24 7.52 11.84
N ILE A 131 -2.34 6.21 11.57
CA ILE A 131 -1.24 5.24 11.61
C ILE A 131 -1.11 4.56 10.24
N ASN A 132 0.05 4.68 9.62
CA ASN A 132 0.48 3.86 8.49
C ASN A 132 1.41 2.74 8.99
N LEU A 133 1.01 1.49 8.81
CA LEU A 133 1.87 0.32 9.04
C LEU A 133 2.61 0.01 7.74
N GLU A 134 3.90 -0.28 7.83
CA GLU A 134 4.78 -0.46 6.68
C GLU A 134 5.83 -1.52 6.92
N ASP A 135 6.17 -2.33 5.91
CA ASP A 135 7.25 -3.33 5.94
C ASP A 135 7.18 -4.29 7.14
N ILE A 136 5.98 -4.63 7.59
CA ILE A 136 5.73 -5.64 8.63
C ILE A 136 5.36 -6.97 7.97
N ALA A 137 6.12 -8.01 8.27
CA ALA A 137 5.98 -9.31 7.61
C ALA A 137 4.65 -10.00 7.89
N ALA A 138 4.09 -10.65 6.85
CA ALA A 138 3.00 -11.61 7.04
C ALA A 138 3.54 -12.89 7.72
N PRO A 139 2.74 -13.57 8.58
CA PRO A 139 1.31 -13.30 8.81
C PRO A 139 1.00 -12.27 9.90
N LYS A 140 1.98 -11.86 10.73
CA LYS A 140 1.74 -10.99 11.90
C LYS A 140 1.13 -9.63 11.56
N CYS A 141 1.39 -9.10 10.37
CA CYS A 141 0.84 -7.81 9.94
C CYS A 141 -0.69 -7.79 9.90
N PHE A 142 -1.33 -8.93 9.62
CA PHE A 142 -2.79 -9.04 9.58
C PHE A 142 -3.40 -8.84 10.97
N GLU A 143 -2.90 -9.58 11.97
CA GLU A 143 -3.34 -9.46 13.36
C GLU A 143 -3.10 -8.05 13.91
N ILE A 144 -1.90 -7.50 13.67
CA ILE A 144 -1.51 -6.17 14.15
C ILE A 144 -2.48 -5.12 13.59
N GLU A 145 -2.73 -5.13 12.28
CA GLU A 145 -3.63 -4.15 11.66
C GLU A 145 -5.07 -4.31 12.16
N GLU A 146 -5.59 -5.54 12.18
CA GLU A 146 -6.97 -5.81 12.59
C GLU A 146 -7.25 -5.35 14.02
N ARG A 147 -6.34 -5.69 14.93
CA ARG A 147 -6.47 -5.30 16.34
C ARG A 147 -6.33 -3.80 16.54
N LEU A 148 -5.37 -3.14 15.90
CA LEU A 148 -5.22 -1.70 15.99
C LEU A 148 -6.44 -0.97 15.42
N LYS A 149 -7.00 -1.44 14.30
CA LYS A 149 -8.26 -0.91 13.75
C LYS A 149 -9.45 -1.07 14.72
N ALA A 150 -9.49 -2.17 15.45
CA ALA A 150 -10.56 -2.41 16.42
C ALA A 150 -10.43 -1.55 17.69
N GLU A 151 -9.20 -1.32 18.13
CA GLU A 151 -8.89 -0.74 19.44
C GLU A 151 -8.56 0.77 19.42
N LEU A 152 -8.32 1.36 18.24
CA LEU A 152 -8.02 2.79 18.08
C LEU A 152 -9.17 3.56 17.42
N ASP A 153 -9.35 4.82 17.81
CA ASP A 153 -10.33 5.76 17.26
C ASP A 153 -9.78 6.63 16.12
N ILE A 154 -8.56 6.35 15.66
CA ILE A 154 -7.91 6.98 14.49
C ILE A 154 -7.71 5.95 13.39
N PRO A 155 -7.65 6.36 12.10
CA PRO A 155 -7.44 5.43 11.01
C PRO A 155 -6.10 4.71 11.11
N VAL A 156 -6.14 3.40 10.93
CA VAL A 156 -4.98 2.50 10.80
C VAL A 156 -5.05 1.83 9.44
N PHE A 157 -3.94 1.81 8.73
CA PHE A 157 -3.87 1.26 7.38
C PHE A 157 -2.49 0.64 7.12
N HIS A 158 -2.46 -0.60 6.66
CA HIS A 158 -1.23 -1.27 6.25
C HIS A 158 -1.06 -1.12 4.74
N ASP A 159 -0.14 -0.27 4.33
CA ASP A 159 -0.03 0.15 2.94
C ASP A 159 0.40 -0.99 1.99
N ASP A 160 1.33 -1.85 2.41
CA ASP A 160 1.76 -3.02 1.61
C ASP A 160 0.61 -3.97 1.27
N GLN A 161 -0.40 -4.03 2.13
CA GLN A 161 -1.62 -4.78 1.84
C GLN A 161 -2.53 -3.99 0.90
N HIS A 162 -3.03 -2.88 1.39
CA HIS A 162 -4.22 -2.23 0.85
C HIS A 162 -3.90 -1.19 -0.21
N GLY A 163 -2.81 -0.43 -0.06
CA GLY A 163 -2.38 0.53 -1.08
C GLY A 163 -2.05 -0.19 -2.40
N THR A 164 -1.31 -1.29 -2.31
CA THR A 164 -1.01 -2.14 -3.46
C THR A 164 -2.29 -2.70 -4.10
N ALA A 165 -3.23 -3.22 -3.31
CA ALA A 165 -4.48 -3.78 -3.83
C ALA A 165 -5.32 -2.73 -4.56
N VAL A 166 -5.41 -1.50 -4.04
CA VAL A 166 -6.12 -0.37 -4.66
C VAL A 166 -5.54 -0.05 -6.04
N VAL A 167 -4.21 0.08 -6.15
CA VAL A 167 -3.57 0.43 -7.43
C VAL A 167 -3.65 -0.71 -8.44
N VAL A 168 -3.52 -1.96 -7.99
CA VAL A 168 -3.71 -3.14 -8.85
C VAL A 168 -5.12 -3.15 -9.44
N LEU A 169 -6.15 -2.99 -8.62
CA LEU A 169 -7.52 -2.95 -9.10
C LEU A 169 -7.76 -1.78 -10.06
N ALA A 170 -7.24 -0.59 -9.77
CA ALA A 170 -7.34 0.57 -10.66
C ALA A 170 -6.75 0.28 -12.05
N GLY A 171 -5.54 -0.29 -12.09
CA GLY A 171 -4.90 -0.68 -13.35
C GLY A 171 -5.67 -1.75 -14.11
N LEU A 172 -6.22 -2.73 -13.41
CA LEU A 172 -7.03 -3.80 -14.00
C LEU A 172 -8.33 -3.29 -14.61
N ILE A 173 -9.01 -2.33 -13.97
CA ILE A 173 -10.23 -1.68 -14.52
C ILE A 173 -9.94 -1.11 -15.92
N ASN A 174 -8.83 -0.40 -16.08
CA ASN A 174 -8.46 0.19 -17.37
C ASN A 174 -7.88 -0.83 -18.35
N ALA A 175 -7.10 -1.80 -17.89
CA ALA A 175 -6.61 -2.90 -18.71
C ALA A 175 -7.76 -3.73 -19.30
N ALA A 176 -8.80 -3.97 -18.50
CA ALA A 176 -10.00 -4.68 -18.95
C ALA A 176 -10.77 -3.92 -20.06
N LYS A 177 -10.87 -2.57 -19.95
CA LYS A 177 -11.45 -1.74 -21.04
C LYS A 177 -10.69 -1.93 -22.35
N LEU A 178 -9.36 -1.93 -22.32
CA LEU A 178 -8.51 -2.09 -23.50
C LEU A 178 -8.60 -3.48 -24.14
N THR A 179 -8.64 -4.52 -23.31
CA THR A 179 -8.75 -5.92 -23.76
C THR A 179 -10.19 -6.37 -23.97
N ARG A 180 -11.19 -5.47 -23.75
CA ARG A 180 -12.63 -5.74 -23.88
C ARG A 180 -13.08 -6.92 -23.01
N ARG A 181 -12.53 -7.04 -21.81
CA ARG A 181 -12.88 -8.06 -20.82
C ARG A 181 -13.79 -7.47 -19.75
N ASN A 182 -14.64 -8.34 -19.20
CA ASN A 182 -15.30 -8.07 -17.92
C ASN A 182 -14.49 -8.77 -16.83
N LEU A 183 -14.00 -8.02 -15.84
CA LEU A 183 -13.18 -8.59 -14.76
C LEU A 183 -13.91 -9.69 -13.97
N ALA A 184 -15.26 -9.63 -13.87
CA ALA A 184 -16.02 -10.68 -13.18
C ALA A 184 -15.91 -12.06 -13.85
N ASP A 185 -15.66 -12.09 -15.16
CA ASP A 185 -15.60 -13.32 -15.97
C ASP A 185 -14.15 -13.82 -16.17
N CYS A 186 -13.14 -13.03 -15.78
CA CYS A 186 -11.73 -13.36 -15.96
C CYS A 186 -11.26 -14.43 -14.98
N LYS A 187 -10.33 -15.28 -15.45
CA LYS A 187 -9.50 -16.12 -14.60
C LYS A 187 -8.27 -15.35 -14.15
N PHE A 188 -8.17 -15.15 -12.83
CA PHE A 188 -7.03 -14.51 -12.19
C PHE A 188 -6.09 -15.54 -11.58
N VAL A 189 -4.78 -15.30 -11.75
CA VAL A 189 -3.74 -16.01 -11.02
C VAL A 189 -2.94 -15.02 -10.21
N VAL A 190 -2.96 -15.16 -8.88
CA VAL A 190 -2.21 -14.31 -7.94
C VAL A 190 -1.08 -15.13 -7.33
N ILE A 191 0.16 -14.74 -7.61
CA ILE A 191 1.36 -15.42 -7.11
C ILE A 191 1.98 -14.62 -5.97
N GLY A 192 1.95 -15.23 -4.78
CA GLY A 192 2.37 -14.63 -3.53
C GLY A 192 1.18 -14.44 -2.60
N ALA A 193 0.87 -15.44 -1.76
CA ALA A 193 -0.19 -15.38 -0.74
C ALA A 193 0.32 -14.75 0.58
N GLY A 194 1.07 -13.64 0.47
CA GLY A 194 1.52 -12.80 1.57
C GLY A 194 0.60 -11.59 1.77
N ALA A 195 1.13 -10.51 2.37
CA ALA A 195 0.40 -9.29 2.68
C ALA A 195 -0.33 -8.71 1.46
N ALA A 196 0.41 -8.36 0.40
CA ALA A 196 -0.15 -7.78 -0.82
C ALA A 196 -1.12 -8.73 -1.54
N GLY A 197 -0.71 -9.99 -1.76
CA GLY A 197 -1.52 -10.94 -2.51
C GLY A 197 -2.85 -11.25 -1.83
N THR A 198 -2.86 -11.40 -0.52
CA THR A 198 -4.10 -11.59 0.26
C THR A 198 -5.04 -10.40 0.12
N ALA A 199 -4.53 -9.18 0.22
CA ALA A 199 -5.34 -7.97 0.08
C ALA A 199 -5.87 -7.79 -1.36
N ILE A 200 -5.05 -8.08 -2.37
CA ILE A 200 -5.45 -8.05 -3.79
C ILE A 200 -6.60 -9.03 -4.03
N ILE A 201 -6.46 -10.28 -3.59
CA ILE A 201 -7.48 -11.33 -3.75
C ILE A 201 -8.80 -10.89 -3.11
N LYS A 202 -8.77 -10.40 -1.87
CA LYS A 202 -9.97 -9.93 -1.16
C LYS A 202 -10.65 -8.77 -1.90
N LEU A 203 -9.87 -7.79 -2.37
CA LEU A 203 -10.41 -6.62 -3.06
C LEU A 203 -10.98 -6.99 -4.44
N LEU A 204 -10.31 -7.87 -5.20
CA LEU A 204 -10.81 -8.40 -6.46
C LEU A 204 -12.13 -9.18 -6.28
N ASN A 205 -12.21 -10.03 -5.25
CA ASN A 205 -13.42 -10.77 -4.94
C ASN A 205 -14.58 -9.84 -4.58
N LEU A 206 -14.31 -8.79 -3.81
CA LEU A 206 -15.28 -7.76 -3.46
C LEU A 206 -15.75 -6.96 -4.70
N TYR A 207 -14.85 -6.69 -5.65
CA TYR A 207 -15.17 -6.04 -6.93
C TYR A 207 -16.01 -6.91 -7.86
N GLY A 208 -16.09 -8.23 -7.59
CA GLY A 208 -16.93 -9.18 -8.33
C GLY A 208 -16.17 -10.30 -9.03
N ALA A 209 -14.85 -10.31 -9.04
CA ALA A 209 -14.06 -11.42 -9.59
C ALA A 209 -14.21 -12.68 -8.71
N LYS A 210 -14.60 -13.82 -9.31
CA LYS A 210 -14.86 -15.06 -8.57
C LYS A 210 -13.91 -16.19 -8.92
N ASN A 211 -13.33 -16.17 -10.13
CA ASN A 211 -12.41 -17.18 -10.59
C ASN A 211 -10.96 -16.75 -10.30
N ILE A 212 -10.56 -16.84 -9.03
CA ILE A 212 -9.24 -16.43 -8.56
C ILE A 212 -8.48 -17.67 -8.07
N VAL A 213 -7.28 -17.89 -8.59
CA VAL A 213 -6.35 -18.95 -8.16
C VAL A 213 -5.17 -18.31 -7.44
N ALA A 214 -5.00 -18.61 -6.16
CA ALA A 214 -3.85 -18.16 -5.38
C ALA A 214 -2.74 -19.22 -5.43
N VAL A 215 -1.49 -18.76 -5.57
CA VAL A 215 -0.31 -19.64 -5.61
C VAL A 215 0.72 -19.13 -4.60
N ASP A 216 1.28 -20.02 -3.78
CA ASP A 216 2.42 -19.75 -2.93
C ASP A 216 3.66 -20.55 -3.35
N SER A 217 4.71 -20.57 -2.53
CA SER A 217 5.96 -21.28 -2.81
C SER A 217 5.80 -22.83 -2.92
N ARG A 218 4.65 -23.37 -2.52
CA ARG A 218 4.35 -24.82 -2.55
C ARG A 218 3.30 -25.19 -3.60
N GLY A 219 2.82 -24.22 -4.39
CA GLY A 219 1.82 -24.40 -5.44
C GLY A 219 0.48 -23.74 -5.12
N ILE A 220 -0.58 -24.21 -5.76
CA ILE A 220 -1.93 -23.65 -5.62
C ILE A 220 -2.42 -23.77 -4.16
N VAL A 221 -2.98 -22.68 -3.64
CA VAL A 221 -3.62 -22.62 -2.33
C VAL A 221 -5.05 -23.12 -2.46
N GLY A 222 -5.25 -24.39 -2.16
CA GLY A 222 -6.54 -25.08 -2.34
C GLY A 222 -6.87 -26.00 -1.16
N LYS A 223 -8.11 -26.48 -1.09
CA LYS A 223 -8.63 -27.33 0.00
C LYS A 223 -7.88 -28.65 0.18
N SER A 224 -7.20 -29.14 -0.84
CA SER A 224 -6.40 -30.37 -0.79
C SER A 224 -5.11 -30.20 0.04
N ARG A 225 -4.68 -28.98 0.32
CA ARG A 225 -3.48 -28.66 1.09
C ARG A 225 -3.71 -28.81 2.59
N THR A 226 -2.79 -29.48 3.28
CA THR A 226 -2.83 -29.73 4.74
C THR A 226 -1.83 -28.87 5.51
N ASP A 227 -1.05 -28.03 4.80
CA ASP A 227 0.03 -27.22 5.33
C ASP A 227 -0.30 -25.72 5.37
N LEU A 228 -1.57 -25.36 5.21
CA LEU A 228 -2.03 -23.99 5.24
C LEU A 228 -2.05 -23.46 6.68
N ASN A 229 -1.50 -22.26 6.89
CA ASN A 229 -1.70 -21.52 8.14
C ASN A 229 -3.11 -20.92 8.20
N ALA A 230 -3.44 -20.26 9.31
CA ALA A 230 -4.79 -19.73 9.55
C ALA A 230 -5.20 -18.71 8.44
N GLU A 231 -4.31 -17.81 8.05
CA GLU A 231 -4.56 -16.77 7.04
C GLU A 231 -4.81 -17.36 5.66
N LYS A 232 -4.01 -18.35 5.25
CA LYS A 232 -4.21 -19.05 3.97
C LYS A 232 -5.45 -19.92 4.00
N THR A 233 -5.83 -20.46 5.15
CA THR A 233 -7.09 -21.18 5.32
C THR A 233 -8.27 -20.22 5.16
N ALA A 234 -8.22 -19.04 5.76
CA ALA A 234 -9.23 -18.01 5.56
C ALA A 234 -9.30 -17.51 4.11
N LEU A 235 -8.16 -17.50 3.40
CA LEU A 235 -8.11 -17.10 2.00
C LEU A 235 -8.90 -18.05 1.07
N LEU A 236 -9.14 -19.31 1.47
CA LEU A 236 -9.93 -20.27 0.69
C LEU A 236 -11.39 -19.81 0.44
N GLU A 237 -11.90 -18.85 1.21
CA GLU A 237 -13.23 -18.26 1.01
C GLU A 237 -13.29 -17.32 -0.22
N TYR A 238 -12.14 -16.84 -0.68
CA TYR A 238 -12.00 -15.81 -1.72
C TYR A 238 -11.44 -16.33 -3.03
N VAL A 239 -11.00 -17.60 -3.08
CA VAL A 239 -10.36 -18.23 -4.24
C VAL A 239 -11.12 -19.48 -4.70
N ASP A 240 -10.82 -19.95 -5.91
CA ASP A 240 -11.28 -21.28 -6.33
C ASP A 240 -10.51 -22.37 -5.57
N ALA A 241 -11.01 -22.67 -4.40
CA ALA A 241 -10.38 -23.62 -3.47
C ALA A 241 -10.44 -25.09 -3.94
N SER A 242 -11.10 -25.41 -5.04
CA SER A 242 -11.12 -26.74 -5.66
C SER A 242 -9.86 -27.05 -6.45
N GLN A 243 -9.13 -26.02 -6.85
CA GLN A 243 -7.90 -26.14 -7.64
C GLN A 243 -6.74 -26.72 -6.81
N SER A 244 -5.86 -27.43 -7.49
CA SER A 244 -4.62 -27.98 -6.92
C SER A 244 -3.57 -28.12 -8.03
N GLY A 245 -2.30 -28.15 -7.65
CA GLY A 245 -1.19 -28.31 -8.59
C GLY A 245 -0.14 -27.23 -8.49
N SER A 246 0.61 -27.08 -9.56
CA SER A 246 1.75 -26.15 -9.71
C SER A 246 1.33 -24.77 -10.19
N ILE A 247 2.30 -23.86 -10.31
CA ILE A 247 2.13 -22.58 -10.99
C ILE A 247 1.70 -22.75 -12.46
N GLU A 248 2.19 -23.78 -13.12
CA GLU A 248 1.87 -24.09 -14.52
C GLU A 248 0.41 -24.46 -14.70
N ASP A 249 -0.14 -25.26 -13.76
CA ASP A 249 -1.56 -25.62 -13.75
C ASP A 249 -2.44 -24.39 -13.49
N ALA A 250 -2.01 -23.50 -12.61
CA ALA A 250 -2.72 -22.25 -12.31
C ALA A 250 -2.79 -21.33 -13.53
N ILE A 251 -1.66 -21.12 -14.23
CA ILE A 251 -1.51 -20.14 -15.32
C ILE A 251 -2.24 -20.56 -16.61
N THR A 252 -2.45 -21.86 -16.83
CA THR A 252 -3.14 -22.34 -18.04
C THR A 252 -4.50 -21.66 -18.19
N ASP A 253 -4.75 -21.03 -19.36
CA ASP A 253 -5.95 -20.26 -19.68
C ASP A 253 -6.25 -19.07 -18.75
N ALA A 254 -5.25 -18.55 -18.03
CA ALA A 254 -5.42 -17.37 -17.20
C ALA A 254 -5.50 -16.09 -18.04
N ASP A 255 -6.51 -15.24 -17.79
CA ASP A 255 -6.64 -13.92 -18.41
C ASP A 255 -5.72 -12.89 -17.78
N VAL A 256 -5.52 -13.00 -16.47
CA VAL A 256 -4.80 -12.04 -15.65
C VAL A 256 -3.80 -12.74 -14.73
N PHE A 257 -2.56 -12.30 -14.79
CA PHE A 257 -1.50 -12.69 -13.87
C PHE A 257 -1.13 -11.50 -12.97
N ILE A 258 -1.06 -11.73 -11.65
CA ILE A 258 -0.59 -10.76 -10.68
C ILE A 258 0.50 -11.41 -9.85
N GLY A 259 1.73 -10.91 -9.99
CA GLY A 259 2.89 -11.37 -9.24
C GLY A 259 3.24 -10.38 -8.13
N VAL A 260 3.29 -10.86 -6.90
CA VAL A 260 3.75 -10.13 -5.70
C VAL A 260 4.68 -11.03 -4.87
N SER A 261 5.62 -11.67 -5.53
CA SER A 261 6.45 -12.72 -4.92
C SER A 261 7.95 -12.49 -5.19
N ARG A 262 8.51 -13.11 -6.21
CA ARG A 262 9.95 -13.05 -6.50
C ARG A 262 10.25 -12.98 -7.99
N ALA A 263 11.42 -12.47 -8.30
CA ALA A 263 11.92 -12.34 -9.67
C ALA A 263 11.87 -13.63 -10.48
N GLY A 264 11.58 -13.49 -11.79
CA GLY A 264 11.76 -14.55 -12.79
C GLY A 264 10.79 -15.73 -12.72
N LEU A 265 9.69 -15.62 -11.96
CA LEU A 265 8.71 -16.70 -11.84
C LEU A 265 7.83 -16.89 -13.07
N LEU A 266 7.60 -15.85 -13.86
CA LEU A 266 6.81 -15.90 -15.07
C LEU A 266 7.74 -15.98 -16.29
N THR A 267 7.84 -17.17 -16.90
CA THR A 267 8.66 -17.37 -18.10
C THR A 267 7.84 -17.13 -19.38
N PRO A 268 8.48 -16.90 -20.55
CA PRO A 268 7.78 -16.80 -21.83
C PRO A 268 6.90 -18.02 -22.15
N GLU A 269 7.35 -19.24 -21.78
CA GLU A 269 6.60 -20.48 -22.00
C GLU A 269 5.32 -20.51 -21.13
N LEU A 270 5.36 -19.97 -19.92
CA LEU A 270 4.18 -19.84 -19.07
C LEU A 270 3.22 -18.78 -19.61
N VAL A 271 3.72 -17.66 -20.12
CA VAL A 271 2.88 -16.63 -20.79
C VAL A 271 2.13 -17.24 -21.97
N GLN A 272 2.78 -18.09 -22.78
CA GLN A 272 2.15 -18.75 -23.92
C GLN A 272 1.02 -19.73 -23.56
N LYS A 273 0.93 -20.15 -22.28
CA LYS A 273 -0.18 -20.97 -21.76
C LYS A 273 -1.36 -20.14 -21.26
N MET A 274 -1.19 -18.84 -21.09
CA MET A 274 -2.27 -17.93 -20.71
C MET A 274 -3.29 -17.80 -21.85
N ALA A 275 -4.44 -17.23 -21.52
CA ALA A 275 -5.45 -16.86 -22.50
C ALA A 275 -4.89 -15.84 -23.51
N LYS A 276 -5.57 -15.68 -24.65
CA LYS A 276 -5.17 -14.71 -25.68
C LYS A 276 -5.17 -13.28 -25.10
N ASP A 277 -4.19 -12.47 -25.49
CA ASP A 277 -4.05 -11.06 -25.05
C ASP A 277 -4.06 -10.90 -23.50
N PRO A 278 -3.17 -11.60 -22.75
CA PRO A 278 -3.21 -11.63 -21.31
C PRO A 278 -2.75 -10.29 -20.70
N ILE A 279 -3.27 -10.00 -19.51
CA ILE A 279 -2.84 -8.88 -18.65
C ILE A 279 -1.86 -9.41 -17.61
N VAL A 280 -0.70 -8.78 -17.46
CA VAL A 280 0.34 -9.18 -16.52
C VAL A 280 0.75 -8.00 -15.65
N PHE A 281 0.57 -8.12 -14.33
CA PHE A 281 1.14 -7.20 -13.34
C PHE A 281 2.22 -7.93 -12.56
N ALA A 282 3.49 -7.64 -12.90
CA ALA A 282 4.67 -8.27 -12.31
C ALA A 282 5.32 -7.29 -11.31
N LEU A 283 4.94 -7.38 -10.04
CA LEU A 283 5.16 -6.33 -9.04
C LEU A 283 6.30 -6.64 -8.07
N ALA A 284 6.99 -7.75 -8.20
CA ALA A 284 8.16 -8.07 -7.37
C ALA A 284 9.25 -6.99 -7.52
N ASN A 285 9.85 -6.62 -6.40
CA ASN A 285 10.93 -5.63 -6.32
C ASN A 285 12.20 -6.28 -5.73
N PRO A 286 13.41 -5.90 -6.18
CA PRO A 286 13.69 -4.89 -7.21
C PRO A 286 13.58 -5.41 -8.66
N VAL A 287 13.43 -6.71 -8.86
CA VAL A 287 13.32 -7.35 -10.18
C VAL A 287 11.94 -8.00 -10.30
N PRO A 288 11.16 -7.69 -11.35
CA PRO A 288 9.82 -8.23 -11.53
C PRO A 288 9.83 -9.75 -11.87
N GLU A 289 8.69 -10.41 -11.77
CA GLU A 289 8.49 -11.81 -12.13
C GLU A 289 8.80 -12.09 -13.60
N ILE A 290 8.62 -11.11 -14.47
CA ILE A 290 9.05 -11.09 -15.88
C ILE A 290 9.40 -9.66 -16.27
N MET A 291 10.46 -9.48 -17.04
CA MET A 291 10.84 -8.17 -17.57
C MET A 291 9.86 -7.71 -18.64
N PRO A 292 9.51 -6.40 -18.72
CA PRO A 292 8.49 -5.90 -19.64
C PRO A 292 8.76 -6.17 -21.12
N ASP A 293 9.99 -6.10 -21.55
CA ASP A 293 10.41 -6.41 -22.92
C ASP A 293 10.21 -7.90 -23.27
N VAL A 294 10.56 -8.78 -22.33
CA VAL A 294 10.37 -10.23 -22.46
C VAL A 294 8.87 -10.56 -22.46
N ALA A 295 8.08 -9.93 -21.60
CA ALA A 295 6.63 -10.13 -21.54
C ALA A 295 5.94 -9.72 -22.85
N LYS A 296 6.29 -8.55 -23.41
CA LYS A 296 5.77 -8.08 -24.71
C LYS A 296 6.13 -9.04 -25.84
N GLN A 297 7.38 -9.56 -25.89
CA GLN A 297 7.81 -10.54 -26.87
C GLN A 297 7.07 -11.89 -26.73
N ALA A 298 6.70 -12.27 -25.52
CA ALA A 298 5.93 -13.49 -25.25
C ALA A 298 4.43 -13.37 -25.58
N GLY A 299 3.92 -12.16 -25.90
CA GLY A 299 2.53 -11.94 -26.31
C GLY A 299 1.63 -11.33 -25.23
N VAL A 300 2.20 -10.76 -24.15
CA VAL A 300 1.43 -10.02 -23.14
C VAL A 300 0.85 -8.75 -23.77
N ALA A 301 -0.45 -8.55 -23.65
CA ALA A 301 -1.14 -7.38 -24.19
C ALA A 301 -0.89 -6.13 -23.33
N ILE A 302 -0.93 -6.27 -22.00
CA ILE A 302 -0.70 -5.17 -21.06
C ILE A 302 0.20 -5.65 -19.95
N ILE A 303 1.33 -4.97 -19.76
CA ILE A 303 2.28 -5.23 -18.69
C ILE A 303 2.35 -4.04 -17.74
N GLY A 304 2.26 -4.29 -16.42
CA GLY A 304 2.55 -3.33 -15.36
C GLY A 304 3.60 -3.88 -14.40
N THR A 305 4.39 -2.98 -13.80
CA THR A 305 5.41 -3.34 -12.80
C THR A 305 5.36 -2.38 -11.61
N GLY A 306 6.02 -2.74 -10.51
CA GLY A 306 6.18 -1.84 -9.36
C GLY A 306 7.22 -0.73 -9.57
N ARG A 307 7.98 -0.76 -10.68
CA ARG A 307 9.14 0.12 -10.93
C ARG A 307 8.73 1.37 -11.70
N SER A 308 9.33 2.50 -11.32
CA SER A 308 9.08 3.82 -11.93
C SER A 308 9.80 4.03 -13.28
N ASP A 309 10.75 3.17 -13.63
CA ASP A 309 11.51 3.26 -14.88
C ASP A 309 10.85 2.50 -16.05
N PHE A 310 9.65 1.93 -15.83
CA PHE A 310 8.83 1.29 -16.86
C PHE A 310 7.44 1.93 -16.94
N PRO A 311 6.74 1.81 -18.09
CA PRO A 311 5.33 2.15 -18.20
C PRO A 311 4.44 1.38 -17.22
N ASN A 312 3.28 1.92 -16.88
CA ASN A 312 2.32 1.30 -15.97
C ASN A 312 2.93 0.96 -14.62
N GLN A 313 3.47 1.98 -13.92
CA GLN A 313 3.95 1.81 -12.56
C GLN A 313 2.78 1.53 -11.61
N VAL A 314 2.57 0.28 -11.26
CA VAL A 314 1.58 -0.17 -10.29
C VAL A 314 2.24 -0.17 -8.90
N ASN A 315 2.16 0.96 -8.23
CA ASN A 315 2.82 1.18 -6.94
C ASN A 315 1.88 1.88 -5.96
N ASN A 316 1.92 1.47 -4.69
CA ASN A 316 1.07 2.00 -3.62
C ASN A 316 1.22 3.51 -3.39
N SER A 317 2.32 4.12 -3.84
CA SER A 317 2.52 5.57 -3.81
C SER A 317 1.43 6.38 -4.52
N LEU A 318 0.68 5.75 -5.42
CA LEU A 318 -0.48 6.36 -6.06
C LEU A 318 -1.73 6.41 -5.16
N ALA A 319 -1.81 5.57 -4.13
CA ALA A 319 -3.03 5.40 -3.34
C ALA A 319 -2.94 6.01 -1.95
N PHE A 320 -1.91 5.63 -1.16
CA PHE A 320 -1.91 5.95 0.27
C PHE A 320 -1.91 7.45 0.59
N PRO A 321 -1.24 8.36 -0.18
CA PRO A 321 -1.28 9.77 0.17
C PRO A 321 -2.71 10.33 0.11
N GLY A 322 -3.47 10.00 -0.93
CA GLY A 322 -4.87 10.40 -1.08
C GLY A 322 -5.79 9.76 -0.06
N ILE A 323 -5.58 8.47 0.28
CA ILE A 323 -6.38 7.77 1.30
C ILE A 323 -6.23 8.46 2.66
N PHE A 324 -5.01 8.75 3.09
CA PHE A 324 -4.77 9.41 4.38
C PHE A 324 -5.19 10.88 4.37
N ARG A 325 -5.01 11.60 3.25
CA ARG A 325 -5.52 12.97 3.10
C ARG A 325 -7.02 13.02 3.29
N GLY A 326 -7.76 12.17 2.60
CA GLY A 326 -9.22 12.08 2.76
C GLY A 326 -9.64 11.66 4.16
N ALA A 327 -8.94 10.68 4.76
CA ALA A 327 -9.26 10.24 6.10
C ALA A 327 -9.08 11.35 7.15
N LEU A 328 -8.01 12.14 7.06
CA LEU A 328 -7.76 13.28 7.95
C LEU A 328 -8.75 14.41 7.71
N ASP A 329 -9.01 14.79 6.46
CA ASP A 329 -9.90 15.91 6.11
C ASP A 329 -11.36 15.67 6.49
N HIS A 330 -11.82 14.44 6.36
CA HIS A 330 -13.22 14.08 6.61
C HIS A 330 -13.44 13.42 7.99
N GLY A 331 -12.38 13.31 8.82
CA GLY A 331 -12.48 12.72 10.15
C GLY A 331 -12.85 11.23 10.14
N VAL A 332 -12.43 10.50 9.09
CA VAL A 332 -12.70 9.07 8.95
C VAL A 332 -11.88 8.30 9.97
N LYS A 333 -12.54 7.57 10.84
CA LYS A 333 -11.88 6.77 11.88
C LYS A 333 -11.44 5.38 11.39
N LYS A 334 -12.11 4.82 10.38
CA LYS A 334 -11.83 3.49 9.84
C LYS A 334 -11.88 3.49 8.33
N ILE A 335 -10.76 3.18 7.69
CA ILE A 335 -10.68 2.98 6.23
C ILE A 335 -11.29 1.62 5.91
N THR A 336 -12.48 1.63 5.31
CA THR A 336 -13.27 0.43 5.00
C THR A 336 -12.90 -0.16 3.64
N ASP A 337 -13.39 -1.37 3.37
CA ASP A 337 -13.24 -1.99 2.04
C ASP A 337 -13.97 -1.20 0.94
N GLN A 338 -15.10 -0.55 1.28
CA GLN A 338 -15.79 0.34 0.34
C GLN A 338 -14.95 1.57 -0.01
N HIS A 339 -14.24 2.15 0.96
CA HIS A 339 -13.28 3.22 0.69
C HIS A 339 -12.18 2.77 -0.27
N LYS A 340 -11.66 1.54 -0.12
CA LYS A 340 -10.62 0.99 -1.00
C LYS A 340 -11.13 0.77 -2.42
N LEU A 341 -12.36 0.27 -2.59
CA LEU A 341 -12.99 0.14 -3.90
C LEU A 341 -13.18 1.52 -4.55
N ALA A 342 -13.75 2.46 -3.83
CA ALA A 342 -13.97 3.82 -4.32
C ALA A 342 -12.65 4.50 -4.71
N ALA A 343 -11.59 4.31 -3.93
CA ALA A 343 -10.25 4.81 -4.25
C ALA A 343 -9.70 4.19 -5.54
N ALA A 344 -9.88 2.88 -5.75
CA ALA A 344 -9.43 2.21 -6.97
C ALA A 344 -10.20 2.71 -8.20
N GLU A 345 -11.50 2.88 -8.11
CA GLU A 345 -12.34 3.42 -9.18
C GLU A 345 -12.00 4.89 -9.48
N ALA A 346 -11.81 5.72 -8.45
CA ALA A 346 -11.41 7.11 -8.60
C ALA A 346 -10.05 7.21 -9.32
N LEU A 347 -9.08 6.39 -8.92
CA LEU A 347 -7.76 6.35 -9.55
C LEU A 347 -7.83 5.87 -11.01
N ALA A 348 -8.64 4.85 -11.31
CA ALA A 348 -8.84 4.36 -12.67
C ALA A 348 -9.47 5.43 -13.58
N ASN A 349 -10.44 6.17 -13.06
CA ASN A 349 -11.20 7.19 -13.82
C ASN A 349 -10.36 8.44 -14.16
N LEU A 350 -9.25 8.69 -13.46
CA LEU A 350 -8.32 9.76 -13.83
C LEU A 350 -7.64 9.52 -15.18
N VAL A 351 -7.58 8.29 -15.64
CA VAL A 351 -7.07 7.96 -16.97
C VAL A 351 -8.24 7.91 -17.94
N GLU A 352 -8.66 9.07 -18.43
CA GLU A 352 -9.80 9.20 -19.35
C GLU A 352 -9.66 8.33 -20.62
N ASN A 353 -8.47 8.29 -21.18
CA ASN A 353 -8.14 7.54 -22.39
C ASN A 353 -6.99 6.55 -22.14
N PRO A 354 -7.26 5.39 -21.52
CA PRO A 354 -6.24 4.42 -21.25
C PRO A 354 -5.56 3.90 -22.52
N THR A 355 -4.27 3.61 -22.42
CA THR A 355 -3.46 2.98 -23.46
C THR A 355 -2.71 1.78 -22.89
N VAL A 356 -2.12 0.94 -23.73
CA VAL A 356 -1.33 -0.22 -23.27
C VAL A 356 -0.14 0.17 -22.37
N ASP A 357 0.34 1.41 -22.50
CA ASP A 357 1.43 1.95 -21.72
C ASP A 357 0.96 2.96 -20.62
N LYS A 358 -0.35 3.21 -20.49
CA LYS A 358 -0.94 4.07 -19.44
C LYS A 358 -2.30 3.54 -18.99
N VAL A 359 -2.31 2.55 -18.08
CA VAL A 359 -3.52 2.00 -17.43
C VAL A 359 -3.74 2.56 -16.02
N VAL A 360 -2.73 3.19 -15.44
CA VAL A 360 -2.80 3.97 -14.18
C VAL A 360 -2.19 5.35 -14.41
N PRO A 361 -2.55 6.37 -13.65
CA PRO A 361 -1.85 7.64 -13.70
C PRO A 361 -0.41 7.48 -13.16
N THR A 362 0.42 8.47 -13.38
CA THR A 362 1.71 8.60 -12.68
C THR A 362 1.51 9.34 -11.37
N ALA A 363 2.45 9.20 -10.43
CA ALA A 363 2.39 9.94 -9.16
C ALA A 363 2.49 11.47 -9.34
N PHE A 364 2.91 11.94 -10.53
CA PHE A 364 3.06 13.35 -10.88
C PHE A 364 1.89 13.88 -11.73
N ASP A 365 0.91 13.06 -12.07
CA ASP A 365 -0.30 13.52 -12.75
C ASP A 365 -1.14 14.33 -11.75
N GLU A 366 -1.70 15.46 -12.22
CA GLU A 366 -2.54 16.33 -11.39
C GLU A 366 -3.83 15.61 -10.94
N GLY A 367 -4.29 15.91 -9.73
CA GLY A 367 -5.56 15.43 -9.22
C GLY A 367 -5.56 14.02 -8.63
N VAL A 368 -4.41 13.31 -8.59
CA VAL A 368 -4.35 11.92 -8.06
C VAL A 368 -4.76 11.87 -6.60
N VAL A 369 -4.20 12.75 -5.78
CA VAL A 369 -4.50 12.80 -4.34
C VAL A 369 -5.93 13.25 -4.11
N GLU A 370 -6.37 14.31 -4.78
CA GLU A 370 -7.70 14.89 -4.65
C GLU A 370 -8.80 13.91 -5.04
N ALA A 371 -8.62 13.17 -6.13
CA ALA A 371 -9.61 12.20 -6.60
C ALA A 371 -9.83 11.10 -5.56
N ILE A 372 -8.75 10.60 -4.94
CA ILE A 372 -8.84 9.58 -3.90
C ILE A 372 -9.38 10.20 -2.61
N ALA A 373 -8.85 11.35 -2.17
CA ALA A 373 -9.28 11.99 -0.92
C ALA A 373 -10.79 12.28 -0.91
N ASN A 374 -11.34 12.70 -2.02
CA ASN A 374 -12.78 13.02 -2.16
C ASN A 374 -13.71 11.82 -1.97
N VAL A 375 -13.24 10.59 -2.10
CA VAL A 375 -14.05 9.37 -1.93
C VAL A 375 -13.82 8.66 -0.59
N ILE A 376 -12.87 9.13 0.23
CA ILE A 376 -12.60 8.64 1.59
C ILE A 376 -13.39 9.51 2.58
N ARG A 377 -14.67 9.16 2.81
CA ARG A 377 -15.58 9.92 3.68
C ARG A 377 -16.76 9.08 4.21
#